data_c98eb5adb1bbbbf49ecb65256bbbec0c
#
_entry.id   c98eb5adb1bbbbf49ecb65256bbbec0c
#
_cell.length_a   1.000
_cell.length_b   1.000
_cell.length_c   1.000
_cell.angle_alpha   90.00
_cell.angle_beta   90.00
_cell.angle_gamma   90.00
#
_symmetry.space_group_name_H-M   'P 1'
#
loop_
_entity.id
_entity.type
_entity.pdbx_description
1 polymer ?
#
loop_
_entity_poly.entity_id
_entity_poly.type
_entity_poly.pdbx_seq_one_letter_code
_entity_poly.pdbx_strand_id
1 'polypeptide(L)'
;MSTRQLRKLQKQRELEAKTLHESEGSDGDAEDDDIAPVVAKPRANLFAALGGEDEDEDEGGDDVEENPEQASAPDAPVEEPVAVASSRKNKKKKKKSKKKTAAPAQDVEQSEDDEIDRALKELKIEQRPQAGSVTSNAPTSQGLFKINLYNLKAINEMRNLFGRDTIESANAEEEEQRRGARQGIMPQQVDLETFLRGPPNARKLPEVSRRRNIFIQGREHWPMSTTGGLSLKELGKTADGIEYTYAHAAEYDEIQALFFAQVQMGDPMRMVHLLSQFPYHVSTLLQVSSVAKQDQNMALAAELCERALFSFGRVAPSSFKQSLEQGMARMDFRRPENRQFWLAGYHYIRSLIRKGTYRTALEWAKLFYSLDRSDPYAMRHLIHFLAIRAHESKWLLDFLHHLETEGGRDDTVYILQSRVLAMLQMGDHQQARQYLIEGMQRVPWLYCALFQSLNVDTPPSVWGIHYETETTEFWVKLYLYQSKDLWNNPQATQLLLDVAKSIDRVDAKSLPKDEHPIDLDVARMAYIDGQTSLLSLVPRSMLEQQPNYEFDPLPPAEKDNIFTGEGCRLPW
;
A
#
# COMPACT_ATOMS: atom_id res chain seq x y z
N MET A 1 -20.33 10.92 -5.78
CA MET A 1 -19.85 11.26 -7.15
C MET A 1 -19.32 9.98 -7.78
N SER A 2 -19.80 9.65 -8.99
CA SER A 2 -19.32 8.46 -9.73
C SER A 2 -17.82 8.58 -9.98
N THR A 3 -17.08 7.46 -9.90
CA THR A 3 -15.65 7.38 -10.24
C THR A 3 -15.33 7.97 -11.61
N ARG A 4 -16.32 7.94 -12.52
CA ARG A 4 -16.25 8.59 -13.83
C ARG A 4 -16.28 10.12 -13.72
N GLN A 5 -17.00 10.68 -12.76
CA GLN A 5 -17.04 12.13 -12.50
C GLN A 5 -15.75 12.59 -11.81
N LEU A 6 -15.19 11.80 -10.91
CA LEU A 6 -13.89 12.06 -10.29
C LEU A 6 -12.75 12.02 -11.32
N ARG A 7 -12.73 11.01 -12.20
CA ARG A 7 -11.75 10.93 -13.31
C ARG A 7 -11.92 12.08 -14.31
N LYS A 8 -13.16 12.50 -14.56
CA LYS A 8 -13.44 13.64 -15.44
C LYS A 8 -12.97 14.96 -14.82
N LEU A 9 -13.17 15.14 -13.51
CA LEU A 9 -12.67 16.29 -12.75
C LEU A 9 -11.12 16.27 -12.63
N GLN A 10 -10.54 15.11 -12.46
CA GLN A 10 -9.08 14.94 -12.40
C GLN A 10 -8.45 15.26 -13.77
N LYS A 11 -9.03 14.75 -14.85
CA LYS A 11 -8.59 15.04 -16.22
C LYS A 11 -8.82 16.50 -16.62
N GLN A 12 -9.84 17.14 -16.08
CA GLN A 12 -10.10 18.55 -16.28
C GLN A 12 -9.08 19.42 -15.54
N ARG A 13 -8.70 19.06 -14.31
CA ARG A 13 -7.62 19.72 -13.56
C ARG A 13 -6.24 19.52 -14.20
N GLU A 14 -5.97 18.34 -14.76
CA GLU A 14 -4.72 18.10 -15.51
C GLU A 14 -4.66 18.92 -16.82
N LEU A 15 -5.79 19.09 -17.49
CA LEU A 15 -5.90 19.96 -18.66
C LEU A 15 -5.74 21.44 -18.30
N GLU A 16 -6.35 21.89 -17.20
CA GLU A 16 -6.19 23.26 -16.69
C GLU A 16 -4.75 23.54 -16.23
N ALA A 17 -4.09 22.55 -15.59
CA ALA A 17 -2.68 22.66 -15.21
C ALA A 17 -1.75 22.71 -16.44
N LYS A 18 -2.06 21.96 -17.51
CA LYS A 18 -1.30 22.01 -18.76
C LYS A 18 -1.47 23.35 -19.50
N THR A 19 -2.69 23.88 -19.53
CA THR A 19 -2.95 25.18 -20.17
C THR A 19 -2.33 26.35 -19.41
N LEU A 20 -2.20 26.25 -18.08
CA LEU A 20 -1.45 27.22 -17.27
C LEU A 20 0.07 27.16 -17.53
N HIS A 21 0.62 25.98 -17.76
CA HIS A 21 2.03 25.80 -18.11
C HIS A 21 2.37 26.26 -19.55
N GLU A 22 1.41 26.17 -20.48
CA GLU A 22 1.60 26.63 -21.87
C GLU A 22 1.42 28.15 -22.03
N SER A 23 0.82 28.84 -21.03
CA SER A 23 0.64 30.31 -21.04
C SER A 23 1.80 31.09 -20.42
N GLU A 24 2.76 30.42 -19.74
CA GLU A 24 3.95 31.07 -19.16
C GLU A 24 5.24 30.91 -20.00
N GLY A 25 5.15 30.31 -21.19
CA GLY A 25 6.30 29.99 -22.04
C GLY A 25 6.35 30.77 -23.36
N SER A 26 6.22 32.12 -23.31
CA SER A 26 6.51 32.96 -24.48
C SER A 26 7.12 34.27 -24.02
N ASP A 27 8.44 34.29 -23.94
CA ASP A 27 9.33 35.37 -24.36
C ASP A 27 10.78 35.09 -23.94
N GLY A 28 11.72 35.23 -24.92
CA GLY A 28 13.12 35.54 -24.64
C GLY A 28 14.17 34.57 -25.19
N ASP A 29 14.57 34.85 -26.41
CA ASP A 29 15.83 34.63 -27.17
C ASP A 29 17.05 33.97 -26.52
N ALA A 30 17.59 33.03 -27.32
CA ALA A 30 18.98 32.82 -27.81
C ALA A 30 20.10 32.38 -26.82
N GLU A 31 20.67 31.27 -27.04
CA GLU A 31 21.97 30.88 -27.62
C GLU A 31 22.43 29.48 -27.12
N ASP A 32 22.75 28.66 -28.07
CA ASP A 32 23.64 27.51 -28.21
C ASP A 32 24.35 26.98 -26.95
N ASP A 33 24.07 25.68 -26.62
CA ASP A 33 25.15 24.68 -26.60
C ASP A 33 24.56 23.24 -26.64
N ASP A 34 25.13 22.45 -27.58
CA ASP A 34 24.83 21.07 -27.87
C ASP A 34 25.06 20.11 -26.67
N ILE A 35 24.00 19.57 -26.08
CA ILE A 35 24.02 18.24 -25.45
C ILE A 35 22.70 17.54 -25.76
N ALA A 36 22.77 16.58 -26.68
CA ALA A 36 21.65 15.75 -27.06
C ALA A 36 21.10 14.98 -25.84
N PRO A 37 19.75 15.02 -25.59
CA PRO A 37 19.15 14.17 -24.58
C PRO A 37 19.15 12.72 -25.09
N VAL A 38 19.71 11.83 -24.30
CA VAL A 38 19.58 10.38 -24.48
C VAL A 38 18.11 10.04 -24.35
N VAL A 39 17.44 9.87 -25.47
CA VAL A 39 16.08 9.36 -25.55
C VAL A 39 16.12 7.91 -25.04
N ALA A 40 15.62 7.71 -23.83
CA ALA A 40 15.35 6.38 -23.32
C ALA A 40 14.36 5.71 -24.26
N LYS A 41 14.80 4.67 -24.97
CA LYS A 41 13.93 3.81 -25.78
C LYS A 41 12.82 3.27 -24.88
N PRO A 42 11.55 3.31 -25.31
CA PRO A 42 10.46 2.67 -24.57
C PRO A 42 10.83 1.18 -24.43
N ARG A 43 10.89 0.70 -23.18
CA ARG A 43 11.10 -0.71 -22.90
C ARG A 43 9.91 -1.48 -23.46
N ALA A 44 10.20 -2.49 -24.27
CA ALA A 44 9.20 -3.37 -24.85
C ALA A 44 8.32 -3.96 -23.74
N ASN A 45 7.01 -3.90 -23.93
CA ASN A 45 6.03 -4.51 -23.05
C ASN A 45 6.30 -6.02 -22.99
N LEU A 46 6.72 -6.53 -21.83
CA LEU A 46 7.16 -7.91 -21.63
C LEU A 46 6.04 -8.92 -21.97
N PHE A 47 4.79 -8.47 -21.95
CA PHE A 47 3.60 -9.29 -22.20
C PHE A 47 3.08 -9.21 -23.64
N ALA A 48 3.67 -8.37 -24.50
CA ALA A 48 3.32 -8.33 -25.91
C ALA A 48 3.75 -9.61 -26.67
N ALA A 49 4.63 -10.41 -26.06
CA ALA A 49 5.09 -11.68 -26.62
C ALA A 49 4.16 -12.89 -26.34
N LEU A 50 3.06 -12.68 -25.59
CA LEU A 50 2.12 -13.76 -25.20
C LEU A 50 1.15 -14.20 -26.32
N GLY A 51 1.18 -13.55 -27.47
CA GLY A 51 0.23 -13.78 -28.56
C GLY A 51 0.80 -14.41 -29.82
N GLY A 52 1.98 -15.01 -29.76
CA GLY A 52 2.59 -15.48 -30.99
C GLY A 52 3.48 -16.71 -30.83
N GLU A 53 2.88 -17.86 -30.56
CA GLU A 53 3.43 -19.17 -30.88
C GLU A 53 2.28 -20.08 -31.32
N ASP A 54 2.06 -20.12 -32.61
CA ASP A 54 1.62 -21.32 -33.34
C ASP A 54 2.11 -21.18 -34.78
N GLU A 55 3.11 -21.99 -35.09
CA GLU A 55 3.44 -22.75 -36.28
C GLU A 55 3.14 -22.11 -37.66
N ASP A 56 4.09 -22.00 -38.59
CA ASP A 56 4.59 -23.08 -39.39
C ASP A 56 5.77 -22.61 -40.25
N GLU A 57 6.81 -23.42 -40.32
CA GLU A 57 7.81 -23.42 -41.38
C GLU A 57 7.13 -23.83 -42.71
N ASP A 58 7.27 -23.03 -43.79
CA ASP A 58 7.66 -23.62 -45.07
C ASP A 58 8.19 -22.55 -46.04
N GLU A 59 9.17 -22.98 -46.81
CA GLU A 59 9.97 -22.22 -47.77
C GLU A 59 9.26 -21.99 -49.11
N GLY A 60 9.61 -20.91 -49.78
CA GLY A 60 9.88 -20.93 -51.21
C GLY A 60 8.97 -20.20 -52.18
N GLY A 61 9.47 -19.11 -52.71
CA GLY A 61 9.49 -18.90 -54.16
C GLY A 61 8.38 -18.17 -54.90
N ASP A 62 8.72 -16.99 -55.30
CA ASP A 62 8.50 -16.34 -56.60
C ASP A 62 7.13 -16.16 -57.28
N ASP A 63 6.86 -14.89 -57.46
CA ASP A 63 6.39 -14.17 -58.69
C ASP A 63 4.98 -14.38 -59.29
N VAL A 64 4.39 -13.20 -59.61
CA VAL A 64 3.59 -12.74 -60.76
C VAL A 64 2.04 -12.75 -60.68
N GLU A 65 1.59 -11.51 -60.64
CA GLU A 65 0.41 -10.84 -61.28
C GLU A 65 -0.81 -11.62 -61.75
N GLU A 66 -1.91 -11.01 -61.50
CA GLU A 66 -3.09 -10.69 -62.34
C GLU A 66 -4.47 -11.14 -61.80
N ASN A 67 -5.29 -10.12 -61.61
CA ASN A 67 -6.75 -10.13 -61.54
C ASN A 67 -7.31 -10.14 -63.01
N PRO A 68 -8.57 -10.35 -63.38
CA PRO A 68 -9.84 -10.42 -62.63
C PRO A 68 -10.92 -11.42 -63.19
N GLU A 69 -12.10 -11.31 -62.59
CA GLU A 69 -13.45 -11.53 -63.17
C GLU A 69 -14.26 -12.79 -62.92
N GLN A 70 -15.35 -12.53 -62.26
CA GLN A 70 -16.79 -12.83 -62.56
C GLN A 70 -17.34 -14.27 -62.54
N ALA A 71 -18.42 -14.30 -61.79
CA ALA A 71 -19.75 -14.80 -62.15
C ALA A 71 -20.23 -16.17 -61.71
N SER A 72 -21.37 -16.08 -61.08
CA SER A 72 -22.63 -16.84 -61.21
C SER A 72 -22.90 -18.02 -60.29
N ALA A 73 -23.97 -17.84 -59.51
CA ALA A 73 -24.90 -18.86 -59.02
C ALA A 73 -25.68 -19.45 -60.20
N PRO A 74 -26.49 -20.51 -60.11
CA PRO A 74 -27.51 -20.79 -59.11
C PRO A 74 -27.63 -22.32 -58.80
N ASP A 75 -28.37 -22.82 -57.87
CA ASP A 75 -29.81 -23.00 -57.76
C ASP A 75 -30.16 -23.89 -56.56
N ALA A 76 -31.29 -23.59 -55.93
CA ALA A 76 -31.98 -24.44 -54.96
C ALA A 76 -32.84 -25.48 -55.67
N PRO A 77 -33.52 -26.46 -55.05
CA PRO A 77 -34.63 -26.24 -54.15
C PRO A 77 -34.87 -27.26 -53.01
N VAL A 78 -35.53 -26.78 -51.96
CA VAL A 78 -36.86 -27.11 -51.39
C VAL A 78 -37.11 -28.56 -50.93
N GLU A 79 -37.41 -28.71 -49.64
CA GLU A 79 -38.71 -29.17 -49.09
C GLU A 79 -38.73 -29.20 -47.56
N GLU A 80 -39.60 -28.40 -46.99
CA GLU A 80 -40.32 -28.69 -45.75
C GLU A 80 -41.52 -29.61 -46.05
N PRO A 81 -42.17 -30.28 -45.11
CA PRO A 81 -43.04 -29.63 -44.17
C PRO A 81 -43.36 -30.33 -42.82
N VAL A 82 -43.95 -29.55 -41.99
CA VAL A 82 -45.21 -29.63 -41.17
C VAL A 82 -45.15 -30.02 -39.71
N ALA A 83 -45.58 -29.06 -38.97
CA ALA A 83 -46.03 -28.95 -37.60
C ALA A 83 -47.02 -30.01 -37.09
N VAL A 84 -47.05 -30.14 -35.74
CA VAL A 84 -48.34 -30.17 -35.00
C VAL A 84 -48.13 -29.66 -33.58
N ALA A 85 -48.95 -28.66 -33.25
CA ALA A 85 -49.18 -28.05 -31.95
C ALA A 85 -50.17 -28.87 -31.11
N SER A 86 -50.08 -28.79 -29.79
CA SER A 86 -51.26 -28.72 -28.93
C SER A 86 -50.99 -28.15 -27.56
N SER A 87 -51.63 -27.08 -27.38
CA SER A 87 -52.12 -26.32 -26.27
C SER A 87 -52.92 -27.08 -25.20
N ARG A 88 -52.89 -26.58 -23.96
CA ARG A 88 -54.04 -26.40 -22.99
C ARG A 88 -53.49 -25.91 -21.65
N LYS A 89 -53.72 -24.65 -21.32
CA LYS A 89 -54.82 -23.93 -20.66
C LYS A 89 -55.20 -24.40 -19.23
N ASN A 90 -54.90 -23.45 -18.31
CA ASN A 90 -55.69 -22.92 -17.19
C ASN A 90 -56.39 -23.84 -16.18
N LYS A 91 -56.18 -23.48 -14.86
CA LYS A 91 -57.32 -23.03 -14.04
C LYS A 91 -56.88 -22.38 -12.71
N LYS A 92 -57.33 -21.16 -12.53
CA LYS A 92 -57.46 -20.43 -11.26
C LYS A 92 -58.44 -21.17 -10.34
N LYS A 93 -58.16 -21.18 -9.02
CA LYS A 93 -59.22 -21.19 -8.00
C LYS A 93 -58.84 -20.31 -6.82
N LYS A 94 -59.61 -19.26 -6.68
CA LYS A 94 -59.76 -18.33 -5.56
C LYS A 94 -60.56 -19.00 -4.47
N LYS A 95 -60.13 -18.91 -3.18
CA LYS A 95 -61.10 -18.84 -2.07
C LYS A 95 -60.57 -18.00 -0.91
N LYS A 96 -61.45 -17.24 -0.39
CA LYS A 96 -61.44 -16.07 0.46
C LYS A 96 -61.42 -16.40 1.96
N SER A 97 -60.74 -15.52 2.71
CA SER A 97 -61.08 -14.95 4.04
C SER A 97 -60.77 -15.71 5.32
N LYS A 98 -59.88 -15.15 6.17
CA LYS A 98 -60.36 -14.49 7.40
C LYS A 98 -59.23 -13.64 8.00
N LYS A 99 -59.62 -12.46 8.35
CA LYS A 99 -58.94 -11.36 8.99
C LYS A 99 -58.47 -11.76 10.41
N LYS A 100 -57.17 -11.55 10.73
CA LYS A 100 -56.72 -11.14 12.07
C LYS A 100 -55.41 -10.35 11.91
N THR A 101 -55.44 -9.18 12.47
CA THR A 101 -54.41 -8.19 12.63
C THR A 101 -53.17 -8.72 13.30
N ALA A 102 -52.01 -8.61 12.64
CA ALA A 102 -50.70 -8.50 13.24
C ALA A 102 -49.75 -7.84 12.20
N ALA A 103 -48.90 -6.94 12.65
CA ALA A 103 -48.03 -6.10 11.90
C ALA A 103 -47.04 -6.88 11.02
N PRO A 104 -46.54 -6.29 9.92
CA PRO A 104 -45.58 -6.96 9.04
C PRO A 104 -44.22 -6.99 9.71
N ALA A 105 -43.71 -8.18 9.97
CA ALA A 105 -42.30 -8.41 10.18
C ALA A 105 -41.62 -8.29 8.81
N GLN A 106 -40.80 -7.30 8.65
CA GLN A 106 -39.79 -7.24 7.61
C GLN A 106 -38.68 -8.20 8.03
N ASP A 107 -38.52 -9.28 7.29
CA ASP A 107 -37.29 -10.09 7.28
C ASP A 107 -36.20 -9.23 6.68
N VAL A 108 -35.47 -8.54 7.54
CA VAL A 108 -34.14 -8.00 7.26
C VAL A 108 -33.18 -9.02 7.82
N GLU A 109 -32.54 -9.79 6.96
CA GLU A 109 -31.30 -10.49 7.32
C GLU A 109 -30.29 -9.41 7.71
N GLN A 110 -30.28 -9.03 8.98
CA GLN A 110 -29.20 -8.24 9.58
C GLN A 110 -27.99 -9.16 9.64
N SER A 111 -26.92 -8.80 8.93
CA SER A 111 -25.68 -9.55 8.98
C SER A 111 -25.12 -9.51 10.41
N GLU A 112 -24.65 -10.64 10.93
CA GLU A 112 -24.01 -10.74 12.26
C GLU A 112 -22.88 -9.72 12.45
N ASP A 113 -22.27 -9.23 11.37
CA ASP A 113 -21.25 -8.17 11.38
C ASP A 113 -21.83 -6.80 11.79
N ASP A 114 -23.10 -6.51 11.47
CA ASP A 114 -23.76 -5.25 11.87
C ASP A 114 -24.11 -5.26 13.37
N GLU A 115 -24.38 -6.41 13.96
CA GLU A 115 -24.56 -6.54 15.41
C GLU A 115 -23.24 -6.42 16.17
N ILE A 116 -22.16 -6.98 15.62
CA ILE A 116 -20.81 -6.85 16.20
C ILE A 116 -20.33 -5.39 16.12
N ASP A 117 -20.55 -4.71 14.99
CA ASP A 117 -20.18 -3.31 14.83
C ASP A 117 -21.04 -2.39 15.73
N ARG A 118 -22.31 -2.73 15.95
CA ARG A 118 -23.19 -2.01 16.88
C ARG A 118 -22.78 -2.25 18.33
N ALA A 119 -22.47 -3.48 18.73
CA ALA A 119 -21.98 -3.81 20.05
C ALA A 119 -20.61 -3.15 20.34
N LEU A 120 -19.72 -3.06 19.35
CA LEU A 120 -18.46 -2.33 19.45
C LEU A 120 -18.66 -0.81 19.57
N LYS A 121 -19.68 -0.25 18.93
CA LYS A 121 -20.05 1.16 19.11
C LYS A 121 -20.65 1.43 20.48
N GLU A 122 -21.49 0.56 20.98
CA GLU A 122 -22.09 0.68 22.32
C GLU A 122 -21.04 0.55 23.41
N LEU A 123 -20.09 -0.39 23.30
CA LEU A 123 -18.95 -0.51 24.21
C LEU A 123 -18.03 0.73 24.20
N LYS A 124 -17.89 1.40 23.05
CA LYS A 124 -17.14 2.66 22.98
C LYS A 124 -17.85 3.85 23.61
N ILE A 125 -19.19 3.82 23.66
CA ILE A 125 -20.00 4.87 24.30
C ILE A 125 -19.96 4.71 25.82
N GLU A 126 -19.91 3.49 26.35
CA GLU A 126 -19.80 3.23 27.79
C GLU A 126 -18.40 3.50 28.36
N GLN A 127 -17.37 3.54 27.54
CA GLN A 127 -15.98 3.87 27.94
C GLN A 127 -15.64 5.37 27.84
N ARG A 128 -16.63 6.26 27.81
CA ARG A 128 -16.36 7.70 27.97
C ARG A 128 -16.03 7.95 29.44
N PRO A 129 -14.78 8.31 29.82
CA PRO A 129 -14.46 8.59 31.21
C PRO A 129 -15.24 9.82 31.66
N GLN A 130 -15.96 9.70 32.74
CA GLN A 130 -16.47 10.83 33.49
C GLN A 130 -15.28 11.73 33.90
N ALA A 131 -15.40 13.02 33.61
CA ALA A 131 -14.45 14.02 34.03
C ALA A 131 -14.38 14.02 35.57
N GLY A 132 -13.25 13.59 36.10
CA GLY A 132 -13.00 13.64 37.55
C GLY A 132 -11.69 13.00 37.92
N SER A 133 -10.70 13.82 38.13
CA SER A 133 -9.36 13.65 38.70
C SER A 133 -8.20 13.67 37.71
N VAL A 134 -7.54 14.82 37.71
CA VAL A 134 -6.21 15.05 37.18
C VAL A 134 -5.22 14.25 38.03
N THR A 135 -4.89 13.04 37.58
CA THR A 135 -3.65 12.38 37.96
C THR A 135 -2.81 12.28 36.69
N SER A 136 -1.68 12.91 36.71
CA SER A 136 -0.62 12.84 35.69
C SER A 136 -0.11 11.40 35.59
N ASN A 137 -0.81 10.56 34.80
CA ASN A 137 -0.30 9.27 34.37
C ASN A 137 0.25 9.47 32.94
N ALA A 138 1.58 9.54 32.82
CA ALA A 138 2.24 9.32 31.57
C ALA A 138 1.66 8.02 30.94
N PRO A 139 1.25 8.02 29.65
CA PRO A 139 0.72 6.82 29.04
C PRO A 139 1.77 5.72 29.15
N THR A 140 1.43 4.62 29.80
CA THR A 140 2.28 3.44 29.85
C THR A 140 2.61 3.07 28.41
N SER A 141 3.88 2.85 28.06
CA SER A 141 4.36 2.54 26.70
C SER A 141 3.55 1.44 26.00
N GLN A 142 3.00 0.50 26.76
CA GLN A 142 2.07 -0.54 26.26
C GLN A 142 0.77 0.01 25.67
N GLY A 143 0.24 1.12 26.17
CA GLY A 143 -1.00 1.73 25.64
C GLY A 143 -0.83 2.35 24.25
N LEU A 144 0.38 2.87 23.98
CA LEU A 144 0.72 3.56 22.74
C LEU A 144 0.69 2.63 21.50
N PHE A 145 1.05 1.35 21.70
CA PHE A 145 1.21 0.38 20.62
C PHE A 145 0.08 -0.65 20.49
N LYS A 146 -1.07 -0.36 21.07
CA LYS A 146 -2.29 -1.13 20.85
C LYS A 146 -2.77 -0.95 19.42
N ILE A 147 -3.10 -2.06 18.75
CA ILE A 147 -3.56 -2.05 17.37
C ILE A 147 -5.08 -2.16 17.34
N ASN A 148 -5.72 -1.24 16.63
CA ASN A 148 -7.14 -1.29 16.38
C ASN A 148 -7.40 -2.09 15.09
N LEU A 149 -7.80 -3.34 15.22
CA LEU A 149 -8.03 -4.24 14.08
C LEU A 149 -9.12 -3.74 13.11
N TYR A 150 -10.06 -2.93 13.58
CA TYR A 150 -11.05 -2.29 12.71
C TYR A 150 -10.40 -1.34 11.71
N ASN A 151 -9.39 -0.58 12.15
CA ASN A 151 -8.68 0.38 11.30
C ASN A 151 -7.68 -0.27 10.34
N LEU A 152 -7.34 -1.57 10.50
CA LEU A 152 -6.49 -2.27 9.53
C LEU A 152 -7.18 -2.51 8.18
N LYS A 153 -8.51 -2.50 8.15
CA LYS A 153 -9.28 -2.75 6.93
C LYS A 153 -9.64 -1.43 6.23
N ALA A 154 -9.06 -1.17 5.07
CA ALA A 154 -9.28 0.05 4.30
C ALA A 154 -10.75 0.31 3.96
N ILE A 155 -11.55 -0.74 3.79
CA ILE A 155 -12.98 -0.62 3.53
C ILE A 155 -13.72 0.13 4.65
N ASN A 156 -13.28 -0.01 5.91
CA ASN A 156 -13.90 0.65 7.04
C ASN A 156 -13.64 2.17 7.03
N GLU A 157 -12.41 2.57 6.68
CA GLU A 157 -12.09 3.99 6.50
C GLU A 157 -12.84 4.59 5.31
N MET A 158 -12.89 3.88 4.18
CA MET A 158 -13.66 4.32 3.02
C MET A 158 -15.15 4.48 3.32
N ARG A 159 -15.75 3.54 4.09
CA ARG A 159 -17.15 3.66 4.53
C ARG A 159 -17.36 4.86 5.45
N ASN A 160 -16.39 5.18 6.31
CA ASN A 160 -16.47 6.34 7.19
C ASN A 160 -16.34 7.66 6.41
N LEU A 161 -15.54 7.70 5.35
CA LEU A 161 -15.30 8.89 4.53
C LEU A 161 -16.41 9.16 3.51
N PHE A 162 -16.92 8.11 2.85
CA PHE A 162 -17.82 8.24 1.70
C PHE A 162 -19.25 7.76 1.96
N GLY A 163 -19.49 7.13 3.11
CA GLY A 163 -20.76 6.48 3.42
C GLY A 163 -20.81 5.03 2.89
N ARG A 164 -21.64 4.22 3.53
CA ARG A 164 -21.78 2.79 3.23
C ARG A 164 -22.40 2.55 1.86
N ASP A 165 -23.50 3.24 1.57
CA ASP A 165 -24.28 3.05 0.33
C ASP A 165 -23.46 3.42 -0.91
N THR A 166 -22.64 4.47 -0.81
CA THR A 166 -21.78 4.91 -1.92
C THR A 166 -20.69 3.88 -2.24
N ILE A 167 -20.12 3.24 -1.22
CA ILE A 167 -19.09 2.21 -1.42
C ILE A 167 -19.71 0.92 -1.96
N GLU A 168 -20.88 0.53 -1.48
CA GLU A 168 -21.58 -0.67 -1.97
C GLU A 168 -22.05 -0.51 -3.42
N SER A 169 -22.59 0.67 -3.80
CA SER A 169 -22.95 0.96 -5.18
C SER A 169 -21.73 1.02 -6.10
N ALA A 170 -20.61 1.61 -5.67
CA ALA A 170 -19.39 1.65 -6.45
C ALA A 170 -18.80 0.24 -6.70
N ASN A 171 -18.83 -0.63 -5.70
CA ASN A 171 -18.41 -2.02 -5.84
C ASN A 171 -19.33 -2.80 -6.78
N ALA A 172 -20.66 -2.61 -6.70
CA ALA A 172 -21.64 -3.24 -7.57
C ALA A 172 -21.46 -2.79 -9.04
N GLU A 173 -21.27 -1.49 -9.28
CA GLU A 173 -21.00 -0.94 -10.61
C GLU A 173 -19.68 -1.49 -11.20
N GLU A 174 -18.63 -1.62 -10.38
CA GLU A 174 -17.36 -2.19 -10.81
C GLU A 174 -17.50 -3.66 -11.18
N GLU A 175 -18.32 -4.42 -10.45
CA GLU A 175 -18.63 -5.82 -10.78
C GLU A 175 -19.48 -5.94 -12.05
N GLU A 176 -20.47 -5.06 -12.26
CA GLU A 176 -21.28 -5.05 -13.48
C GLU A 176 -20.45 -4.67 -14.70
N GLN A 177 -19.58 -3.67 -14.60
CA GLN A 177 -18.66 -3.30 -15.69
C GLN A 177 -17.71 -4.45 -16.04
N ARG A 178 -17.23 -5.17 -15.03
CA ARG A 178 -16.40 -6.37 -15.21
C ARG A 178 -17.16 -7.55 -15.84
N ARG A 179 -18.46 -7.67 -15.57
CA ARG A 179 -19.34 -8.68 -16.22
C ARG A 179 -19.65 -8.30 -17.65
N GLY A 180 -19.92 -7.03 -17.93
CA GLY A 180 -20.21 -6.50 -19.26
C GLY A 180 -19.02 -6.58 -20.22
N ALA A 181 -17.81 -6.32 -19.73
CA ALA A 181 -16.57 -6.45 -20.50
C ALA A 181 -16.29 -7.88 -20.97
N ARG A 182 -16.83 -8.90 -20.29
CA ARG A 182 -16.68 -10.31 -20.66
C ARG A 182 -17.57 -10.77 -21.82
N GLN A 183 -18.62 -10.02 -22.18
CA GLN A 183 -19.58 -10.41 -23.24
C GLN A 183 -19.25 -9.88 -24.63
N GLY A 184 -18.26 -8.98 -24.75
CA GLY A 184 -18.01 -8.23 -25.99
C GLY A 184 -16.62 -8.34 -26.59
N ILE A 185 -15.74 -9.23 -26.13
CA ILE A 185 -14.34 -9.20 -26.55
C ILE A 185 -14.01 -10.42 -27.43
N MET A 186 -13.68 -10.13 -28.68
CA MET A 186 -12.82 -10.95 -29.55
C MET A 186 -11.55 -11.39 -28.79
N PRO A 187 -10.90 -12.52 -29.12
CA PRO A 187 -9.67 -12.99 -28.48
C PRO A 187 -8.52 -12.05 -28.80
N GLN A 188 -8.46 -10.92 -28.10
CA GLN A 188 -7.29 -10.06 -27.99
C GLN A 188 -6.52 -10.47 -26.75
N GLN A 189 -5.20 -10.45 -26.85
CA GLN A 189 -4.18 -10.73 -25.85
C GLN A 189 -4.72 -10.91 -24.42
N VAL A 190 -4.56 -12.11 -23.86
CA VAL A 190 -5.00 -12.43 -22.51
C VAL A 190 -4.19 -11.56 -21.56
N ASP A 191 -4.81 -10.51 -21.01
CA ASP A 191 -4.22 -9.67 -20.00
C ASP A 191 -3.85 -10.51 -18.76
N LEU A 192 -2.70 -10.21 -18.14
CA LEU A 192 -2.19 -10.88 -16.96
C LEU A 192 -3.26 -10.99 -15.85
N GLU A 193 -4.05 -9.95 -15.66
CA GLU A 193 -5.14 -9.93 -14.68
C GLU A 193 -6.21 -10.98 -15.00
N THR A 194 -6.58 -11.11 -16.27
CA THR A 194 -7.56 -12.10 -16.73
C THR A 194 -7.02 -13.51 -16.59
N PHE A 195 -5.75 -13.73 -16.91
CA PHE A 195 -5.08 -15.03 -16.75
C PHE A 195 -5.05 -15.47 -15.29
N LEU A 196 -4.67 -14.60 -14.36
CA LEU A 196 -4.58 -14.90 -12.94
C LEU A 196 -5.93 -15.09 -12.24
N ARG A 197 -7.02 -14.61 -12.82
CA ARG A 197 -8.39 -14.87 -12.33
C ARG A 197 -8.86 -16.28 -12.62
N GLY A 198 -8.25 -16.95 -13.58
CA GLY A 198 -8.62 -18.29 -14.02
C GLY A 198 -9.98 -18.35 -14.74
N PRO A 199 -10.45 -19.57 -15.06
CA PRO A 199 -11.70 -19.75 -15.80
C PRO A 199 -12.91 -19.26 -14.99
N PRO A 200 -13.99 -18.81 -15.66
CA PRO A 200 -15.18 -18.24 -15.00
C PRO A 200 -15.88 -19.20 -14.04
N ASN A 201 -15.68 -20.52 -14.23
CA ASN A 201 -16.27 -21.57 -13.39
C ASN A 201 -15.33 -22.04 -12.25
N ALA A 202 -14.18 -21.40 -12.06
CA ALA A 202 -13.28 -21.73 -10.95
C ALA A 202 -13.97 -21.54 -9.60
N ARG A 203 -13.71 -22.44 -8.65
CA ARG A 203 -14.24 -22.31 -7.28
C ARG A 203 -13.63 -21.06 -6.64
N LYS A 204 -14.51 -20.18 -6.19
CA LYS A 204 -14.14 -18.92 -5.51
C LYS A 204 -14.05 -19.12 -4.00
N LEU A 205 -13.33 -18.22 -3.36
CA LEU A 205 -13.18 -18.22 -1.91
C LEU A 205 -14.53 -18.00 -1.20
N PRO A 206 -14.91 -18.84 -0.21
CA PRO A 206 -16.15 -18.68 0.54
C PRO A 206 -16.23 -17.33 1.25
N GLU A 207 -17.42 -16.75 1.33
CA GLU A 207 -17.65 -15.44 1.95
C GLU A 207 -17.18 -15.38 3.41
N VAL A 208 -17.47 -16.42 4.19
CA VAL A 208 -17.02 -16.53 5.59
C VAL A 208 -15.49 -16.44 5.70
N SER A 209 -14.74 -17.11 4.79
CA SER A 209 -13.27 -17.04 4.77
C SER A 209 -12.77 -15.66 4.38
N ARG A 210 -13.48 -14.97 3.48
CA ARG A 210 -13.15 -13.60 3.05
C ARG A 210 -13.29 -12.58 4.18
N ARG A 211 -14.35 -12.69 5.00
CA ARG A 211 -14.67 -11.73 6.06
C ARG A 211 -13.88 -11.95 7.35
N ARG A 212 -13.57 -13.22 7.69
CA ARG A 212 -12.90 -13.57 8.97
C ARG A 212 -11.44 -13.17 9.06
N ASN A 213 -10.79 -12.79 7.94
CA ASN A 213 -9.39 -12.43 7.95
C ASN A 213 -9.15 -11.15 8.79
N ILE A 214 -8.12 -11.19 9.65
CA ILE A 214 -7.81 -10.08 10.57
C ILE A 214 -7.19 -8.87 9.86
N PHE A 215 -6.48 -9.09 8.76
CA PHE A 215 -5.73 -8.06 8.06
C PHE A 215 -6.49 -7.49 6.87
N ILE A 216 -6.86 -8.34 5.92
CA ILE A 216 -7.41 -7.95 4.63
C ILE A 216 -8.76 -8.65 4.40
N GLN A 217 -9.74 -7.90 3.94
CA GLN A 217 -10.96 -8.50 3.43
C GLN A 217 -10.70 -9.13 2.05
N GLY A 218 -10.94 -10.44 1.93
CA GLY A 218 -10.74 -11.14 0.65
C GLY A 218 -11.70 -10.67 -0.42
N ARG A 219 -11.27 -10.68 -1.69
CA ARG A 219 -12.09 -10.30 -2.84
C ARG A 219 -12.88 -11.49 -3.36
N GLU A 220 -14.03 -11.24 -3.97
CA GLU A 220 -14.94 -12.29 -4.45
C GLU A 220 -14.33 -13.18 -5.54
N HIS A 221 -13.54 -12.59 -6.41
CA HIS A 221 -12.93 -13.31 -7.53
C HIS A 221 -11.68 -14.12 -7.18
N TRP A 222 -11.20 -14.03 -5.92
CA TRP A 222 -10.02 -14.80 -5.52
C TRP A 222 -10.28 -16.30 -5.51
N PRO A 223 -9.34 -17.11 -6.00
CA PRO A 223 -9.52 -18.55 -6.15
C PRO A 223 -9.58 -19.24 -4.77
N MET A 224 -10.33 -20.34 -4.71
CA MET A 224 -10.33 -21.22 -3.54
C MET A 224 -9.09 -22.10 -3.57
N SER A 225 -8.19 -21.91 -2.63
CA SER A 225 -6.99 -22.74 -2.42
C SER A 225 -6.55 -22.71 -0.97
N THR A 226 -5.65 -23.60 -0.60
CA THR A 226 -4.97 -23.62 0.71
C THR A 226 -3.85 -22.59 0.77
N THR A 227 -3.27 -22.42 1.94
CA THR A 227 -2.05 -21.61 2.15
C THR A 227 -0.76 -22.36 1.84
N GLY A 228 -0.86 -23.61 1.37
CA GLY A 228 0.29 -24.41 0.96
C GLY A 228 1.21 -24.85 2.10
N GLY A 229 0.77 -24.79 3.36
CA GLY A 229 1.59 -25.19 4.52
C GLY A 229 2.19 -24.01 5.30
N LEU A 230 1.85 -22.77 4.96
CA LEU A 230 2.17 -21.61 5.81
C LEU A 230 1.38 -21.69 7.12
N SER A 231 2.04 -21.41 8.25
CA SER A 231 1.43 -21.35 9.59
C SER A 231 2.02 -20.22 10.41
N LEU A 232 1.33 -19.76 11.45
CA LEU A 232 1.83 -18.81 12.43
C LEU A 232 1.93 -19.52 13.80
N LYS A 233 3.12 -19.55 14.39
CA LYS A 233 3.41 -20.24 15.65
C LYS A 233 3.74 -19.21 16.74
N GLU A 234 3.29 -19.50 17.95
CA GLU A 234 3.70 -18.81 19.16
C GLU A 234 4.97 -19.47 19.69
N LEU A 235 6.05 -18.70 19.83
CA LEU A 235 7.34 -19.20 20.32
C LEU A 235 7.43 -19.13 21.84
N GLY A 236 6.81 -18.12 22.46
CA GLY A 236 6.81 -17.96 23.89
C GLY A 236 6.65 -16.51 24.35
N LYS A 237 6.72 -16.34 25.68
CA LYS A 237 6.65 -15.02 26.31
C LYS A 237 8.06 -14.48 26.47
N THR A 238 8.27 -13.25 26.04
CA THR A 238 9.49 -12.46 26.25
C THR A 238 9.23 -11.38 27.30
N ALA A 239 10.28 -10.64 27.70
CA ALA A 239 10.14 -9.51 28.61
C ALA A 239 9.18 -8.43 28.06
N ASP A 240 9.18 -8.26 26.72
CA ASP A 240 8.44 -7.20 26.03
C ASP A 240 7.09 -7.65 25.46
N GLY A 241 6.75 -8.93 25.51
CA GLY A 241 5.52 -9.43 24.96
C GLY A 241 5.50 -10.92 24.63
N ILE A 242 4.74 -11.31 23.65
CA ILE A 242 4.59 -12.69 23.17
C ILE A 242 5.18 -12.75 21.76
N GLU A 243 6.20 -13.58 21.57
CA GLU A 243 6.86 -13.75 20.27
C GLU A 243 6.11 -14.75 19.40
N TYR A 244 5.86 -14.33 18.16
CA TYR A 244 5.27 -15.13 17.09
C TYR A 244 6.21 -15.21 15.90
N THR A 245 6.09 -16.28 15.13
CA THR A 245 6.82 -16.43 13.87
C THR A 245 5.99 -17.20 12.85
N TYR A 246 6.12 -16.79 11.60
CA TYR A 246 5.64 -17.63 10.51
C TYR A 246 6.54 -18.86 10.38
N ALA A 247 5.96 -19.97 9.99
CA ALA A 247 6.66 -21.23 9.79
C ALA A 247 6.14 -21.91 8.54
N HIS A 248 7.05 -22.53 7.81
CA HIS A 248 6.78 -23.30 6.62
C HIS A 248 6.66 -24.77 6.97
N ALA A 249 5.70 -25.47 6.38
CA ALA A 249 5.69 -26.94 6.33
C ALA A 249 6.54 -27.41 5.14
N ALA A 250 6.95 -28.68 5.12
CA ALA A 250 7.77 -29.24 4.05
C ALA A 250 7.18 -28.98 2.63
N GLU A 251 5.86 -29.08 2.51
CA GLU A 251 5.16 -28.76 1.25
C GLU A 251 5.37 -27.31 0.80
N TYR A 252 5.39 -26.35 1.74
CA TYR A 252 5.66 -24.94 1.44
C TYR A 252 7.10 -24.72 1.02
N ASP A 253 8.05 -25.40 1.67
CA ASP A 253 9.48 -25.32 1.35
C ASP A 253 9.79 -25.92 -0.03
N GLU A 254 9.07 -26.97 -0.47
CA GLU A 254 9.15 -27.50 -1.84
C GLU A 254 8.70 -26.45 -2.86
N ILE A 255 7.57 -25.79 -2.63
CA ILE A 255 7.09 -24.70 -3.49
C ILE A 255 8.09 -23.54 -3.50
N GLN A 256 8.68 -23.21 -2.35
CA GLN A 256 9.66 -22.17 -2.20
C GLN A 256 10.94 -22.45 -2.98
N ALA A 257 11.42 -23.71 -2.97
CA ALA A 257 12.57 -24.14 -3.76
C ALA A 257 12.26 -24.07 -5.28
N LEU A 258 11.08 -24.50 -5.69
CA LEU A 258 10.63 -24.38 -7.09
C LEU A 258 10.54 -22.91 -7.52
N PHE A 259 9.98 -22.05 -6.67
CA PHE A 259 9.91 -20.61 -6.89
C PHE A 259 11.30 -20.02 -7.12
N PHE A 260 12.26 -20.33 -6.22
CA PHE A 260 13.61 -19.80 -6.33
C PHE A 260 14.33 -20.27 -7.60
N ALA A 261 14.18 -21.54 -7.97
CA ALA A 261 14.72 -22.05 -9.23
C ALA A 261 14.17 -21.27 -10.44
N GLN A 262 12.89 -20.90 -10.41
CA GLN A 262 12.29 -20.11 -11.50
C GLN A 262 12.74 -18.64 -11.49
N VAL A 263 12.96 -18.04 -10.31
CA VAL A 263 13.56 -16.70 -10.20
C VAL A 263 14.95 -16.69 -10.86
N GLN A 264 15.76 -17.73 -10.63
CA GLN A 264 17.09 -17.85 -11.23
C GLN A 264 17.05 -17.97 -12.76
N MET A 265 15.98 -18.55 -13.32
CA MET A 265 15.79 -18.63 -14.78
C MET A 265 15.43 -17.27 -15.41
N GLY A 266 14.93 -16.32 -14.62
CA GLY A 266 14.61 -14.96 -15.07
C GLY A 266 13.38 -14.84 -15.97
N ASP A 267 12.52 -15.88 -16.05
CA ASP A 267 11.33 -15.90 -16.89
C ASP A 267 10.08 -15.50 -16.09
N PRO A 268 9.50 -14.30 -16.33
CA PRO A 268 8.32 -13.84 -15.61
C PRO A 268 7.09 -14.71 -15.82
N MET A 269 6.96 -15.35 -17.01
CA MET A 269 5.78 -16.17 -17.31
C MET A 269 5.74 -17.44 -16.47
N ARG A 270 6.87 -18.04 -16.19
CA ARG A 270 6.95 -19.19 -15.28
C ARG A 270 6.47 -18.83 -13.87
N MET A 271 6.76 -17.60 -13.39
CA MET A 271 6.22 -17.10 -12.13
C MET A 271 4.71 -16.97 -12.16
N VAL A 272 4.15 -16.50 -13.27
CA VAL A 272 2.69 -16.36 -13.44
C VAL A 272 2.03 -17.74 -13.47
N HIS A 273 2.62 -18.72 -14.13
CA HIS A 273 2.14 -20.10 -14.11
C HIS A 273 2.21 -20.73 -12.71
N LEU A 274 3.31 -20.49 -11.98
CA LEU A 274 3.45 -20.95 -10.60
C LEU A 274 2.36 -20.32 -9.71
N LEU A 275 2.07 -19.02 -9.90
CA LEU A 275 1.02 -18.34 -9.17
C LEU A 275 -0.38 -18.87 -9.49
N SER A 276 -0.63 -19.32 -10.71
CA SER A 276 -1.91 -19.94 -11.07
C SER A 276 -2.11 -21.31 -10.39
N GLN A 277 -1.03 -22.05 -10.15
CA GLN A 277 -1.06 -23.34 -9.44
C GLN A 277 -1.14 -23.14 -7.92
N PHE A 278 -0.39 -22.18 -7.38
CA PHE A 278 -0.30 -21.87 -5.95
C PHE A 278 -0.70 -20.40 -5.66
N PRO A 279 -2.01 -20.07 -5.74
CA PRO A 279 -2.49 -18.69 -5.74
C PRO A 279 -2.21 -17.90 -4.46
N TYR A 280 -1.80 -18.55 -3.38
CA TYR A 280 -1.53 -17.96 -2.07
C TYR A 280 -0.08 -18.15 -1.62
N HIS A 281 0.82 -18.55 -2.52
CA HIS A 281 2.25 -18.62 -2.23
C HIS A 281 2.84 -17.20 -2.19
N VAL A 282 3.33 -16.79 -1.03
CA VAL A 282 3.65 -15.39 -0.73
C VAL A 282 4.77 -14.85 -1.61
N SER A 283 5.88 -15.60 -1.72
CA SER A 283 7.04 -15.17 -2.52
C SER A 283 6.68 -14.93 -3.98
N THR A 284 5.87 -15.85 -4.56
CA THR A 284 5.40 -15.69 -5.94
C THR A 284 4.48 -14.49 -6.10
N LEU A 285 3.57 -14.25 -5.13
CA LEU A 285 2.69 -13.07 -5.14
C LEU A 285 3.48 -11.77 -5.15
N LEU A 286 4.53 -11.67 -4.33
CA LEU A 286 5.37 -10.48 -4.24
C LEU A 286 6.20 -10.28 -5.51
N GLN A 287 6.79 -11.36 -6.05
CA GLN A 287 7.57 -11.30 -7.29
C GLN A 287 6.70 -10.90 -8.49
N VAL A 288 5.52 -11.50 -8.66
CA VAL A 288 4.58 -11.12 -9.73
C VAL A 288 4.03 -9.70 -9.51
N SER A 289 3.86 -9.27 -8.26
CA SER A 289 3.50 -7.87 -7.95
C SER A 289 4.57 -6.90 -8.42
N SER A 290 5.87 -7.24 -8.29
CA SER A 290 6.98 -6.42 -8.81
C SER A 290 6.95 -6.35 -10.33
N VAL A 291 6.72 -7.48 -11.01
CA VAL A 291 6.53 -7.52 -12.48
C VAL A 291 5.35 -6.64 -12.91
N ALA A 292 4.19 -6.76 -12.24
CA ALA A 292 3.02 -5.94 -12.54
C ALA A 292 3.28 -4.42 -12.35
N LYS A 293 4.14 -4.05 -11.39
CA LYS A 293 4.59 -2.64 -11.23
C LYS A 293 5.45 -2.17 -12.40
N GLN A 294 6.35 -3.01 -12.89
CA GLN A 294 7.19 -2.71 -14.06
C GLN A 294 6.33 -2.51 -15.31
N ASP A 295 5.25 -3.28 -15.44
CA ASP A 295 4.24 -3.13 -16.50
C ASP A 295 3.24 -1.99 -16.27
N GLN A 296 3.46 -1.15 -15.26
CA GLN A 296 2.61 -0.03 -14.87
C GLN A 296 1.19 -0.42 -14.42
N ASN A 297 0.91 -1.70 -14.21
CA ASN A 297 -0.37 -2.18 -13.67
C ASN A 297 -0.37 -2.13 -12.13
N MET A 298 -0.47 -0.90 -11.60
CA MET A 298 -0.45 -0.64 -10.15
C MET A 298 -1.66 -1.23 -9.42
N ALA A 299 -2.79 -1.43 -10.11
CA ALA A 299 -3.99 -2.01 -9.52
C ALA A 299 -3.79 -3.50 -9.22
N LEU A 300 -3.27 -4.25 -10.20
CA LEU A 300 -2.93 -5.66 -10.04
C LEU A 300 -1.81 -5.85 -9.00
N ALA A 301 -0.75 -5.04 -9.07
CA ALA A 301 0.33 -5.08 -8.11
C ALA A 301 -0.16 -4.91 -6.66
N ALA A 302 -1.05 -3.95 -6.42
CA ALA A 302 -1.66 -3.74 -5.11
C ALA A 302 -2.54 -4.93 -4.68
N GLU A 303 -3.31 -5.50 -5.61
CA GLU A 303 -4.15 -6.67 -5.34
C GLU A 303 -3.33 -7.90 -4.95
N LEU A 304 -2.20 -8.15 -5.61
CA LEU A 304 -1.30 -9.26 -5.30
C LEU A 304 -0.68 -9.10 -3.90
N CYS A 305 -0.30 -7.88 -3.51
CA CYS A 305 0.15 -7.58 -2.15
C CYS A 305 -0.97 -7.78 -1.11
N GLU A 306 -2.20 -7.33 -1.40
CA GLU A 306 -3.38 -7.59 -0.55
C GLU A 306 -3.61 -9.11 -0.37
N ARG A 307 -3.44 -9.91 -1.45
CA ARG A 307 -3.58 -11.38 -1.40
C ARG A 307 -2.46 -12.03 -0.58
N ALA A 308 -1.23 -11.51 -0.63
CA ALA A 308 -0.14 -11.96 0.23
C ALA A 308 -0.45 -11.70 1.72
N LEU A 309 -0.91 -10.50 2.07
CA LEU A 309 -1.34 -10.17 3.43
C LEU A 309 -2.55 -11.00 3.88
N PHE A 310 -3.46 -11.29 2.97
CA PHE A 310 -4.57 -12.19 3.23
C PHE A 310 -4.09 -13.62 3.55
N SER A 311 -3.05 -14.12 2.87
CA SER A 311 -2.44 -15.43 3.17
C SER A 311 -1.90 -15.46 4.61
N PHE A 312 -1.19 -14.43 5.03
CA PHE A 312 -0.69 -14.28 6.40
C PHE A 312 -1.82 -14.21 7.43
N GLY A 313 -2.87 -13.45 7.16
CA GLY A 313 -4.02 -13.32 8.07
C GLY A 313 -4.87 -14.58 8.18
N ARG A 314 -4.88 -15.48 7.18
CA ARG A 314 -5.62 -16.76 7.22
C ARG A 314 -5.09 -17.73 8.26
N VAL A 315 -3.80 -17.68 8.54
CA VAL A 315 -3.10 -18.60 9.45
C VAL A 315 -2.90 -18.01 10.84
N ALA A 316 -3.35 -16.78 11.07
CA ALA A 316 -3.22 -16.10 12.36
C ALA A 316 -4.17 -16.70 13.41
N PRO A 317 -3.66 -17.23 14.55
CA PRO A 317 -4.48 -17.73 15.64
C PRO A 317 -5.17 -16.60 16.41
N SER A 318 -6.21 -16.94 17.17
CA SER A 318 -6.91 -15.97 18.01
C SER A 318 -6.04 -15.34 19.10
N SER A 319 -5.04 -16.09 19.62
CA SER A 319 -4.05 -15.57 20.58
C SER A 319 -3.24 -14.41 20.00
N PHE A 320 -2.83 -14.51 18.74
CA PHE A 320 -2.13 -13.43 18.04
C PHE A 320 -3.00 -12.17 17.89
N LYS A 321 -4.27 -12.36 17.53
CA LYS A 321 -5.25 -11.28 17.46
C LYS A 321 -5.34 -10.51 18.79
N GLN A 322 -5.52 -11.23 19.90
CA GLN A 322 -5.60 -10.65 21.24
C GLN A 322 -4.30 -9.92 21.62
N SER A 323 -3.16 -10.52 21.31
CA SER A 323 -1.84 -9.92 21.59
C SER A 323 -1.62 -8.62 20.79
N LEU A 324 -2.11 -8.54 19.55
CA LEU A 324 -2.09 -7.30 18.76
C LEU A 324 -2.94 -6.19 19.39
N GLU A 325 -4.18 -6.50 19.79
CA GLU A 325 -5.09 -5.55 20.44
C GLU A 325 -4.51 -5.02 21.77
N GLN A 326 -3.69 -5.81 22.43
CA GLN A 326 -3.01 -5.43 23.69
C GLN A 326 -1.66 -4.74 23.46
N GLY A 327 -1.11 -4.73 22.24
CA GLY A 327 0.22 -4.22 21.92
C GLY A 327 1.37 -5.13 22.42
N MET A 328 1.04 -6.40 22.68
CA MET A 328 1.99 -7.40 23.25
C MET A 328 2.53 -8.37 22.21
N ALA A 329 2.05 -8.37 20.98
CA ALA A 329 2.60 -9.23 19.92
C ALA A 329 3.99 -8.75 19.50
N ARG A 330 4.91 -9.70 19.33
CA ARG A 330 6.27 -9.47 18.81
C ARG A 330 6.57 -10.46 17.70
N MET A 331 7.41 -10.02 16.75
CA MET A 331 7.80 -10.83 15.61
C MET A 331 9.17 -10.37 15.13
N ASP A 332 10.19 -11.21 15.28
CA ASP A 332 11.57 -10.85 14.94
C ASP A 332 11.77 -10.87 13.41
N PHE A 333 12.22 -9.76 12.84
CA PHE A 333 12.52 -9.61 11.41
C PHE A 333 13.75 -10.43 10.96
N ARG A 334 14.66 -10.75 11.85
CA ARG A 334 15.83 -11.59 11.54
C ARG A 334 15.46 -13.02 11.18
N ARG A 335 14.20 -13.44 11.44
CA ARG A 335 13.65 -14.70 10.93
C ARG A 335 13.21 -14.54 9.48
N PRO A 336 13.85 -15.24 8.53
CA PRO A 336 13.56 -15.05 7.10
C PRO A 336 12.10 -15.27 6.74
N GLU A 337 11.41 -16.20 7.43
CA GLU A 337 10.01 -16.53 7.21
C GLU A 337 9.05 -15.36 7.53
N ASN A 338 9.51 -14.41 8.36
CA ASN A 338 8.74 -13.23 8.74
C ASN A 338 8.87 -12.07 7.73
N ARG A 339 10.02 -11.95 7.04
CA ARG A 339 10.40 -10.75 6.28
C ARG A 339 9.40 -10.35 5.21
N GLN A 340 8.82 -11.34 4.53
CA GLN A 340 7.85 -11.07 3.46
C GLN A 340 6.53 -10.46 3.97
N PHE A 341 6.22 -10.62 5.26
CA PHE A 341 5.10 -9.94 5.88
C PHE A 341 5.33 -8.42 5.92
N TRP A 342 6.55 -7.98 6.29
CA TRP A 342 6.92 -6.55 6.23
C TRP A 342 6.90 -6.01 4.82
N LEU A 343 7.48 -6.74 3.86
CA LEU A 343 7.52 -6.30 2.47
C LEU A 343 6.12 -6.14 1.88
N ALA A 344 5.25 -7.13 2.06
CA ALA A 344 3.85 -7.06 1.63
C ALA A 344 3.12 -5.88 2.28
N GLY A 345 3.32 -5.70 3.59
CA GLY A 345 2.71 -4.62 4.35
C GLY A 345 3.21 -3.24 3.96
N TYR A 346 4.50 -3.09 3.70
CA TYR A 346 5.07 -1.83 3.20
C TYR A 346 4.45 -1.43 1.86
N HIS A 347 4.40 -2.36 0.91
CA HIS A 347 3.74 -2.11 -0.38
C HIS A 347 2.26 -1.78 -0.22
N TYR A 348 1.58 -2.41 0.74
CA TYR A 348 0.20 -2.10 1.04
C TYR A 348 0.04 -0.69 1.64
N ILE A 349 0.87 -0.29 2.60
CA ILE A 349 0.91 1.09 3.14
C ILE A 349 1.08 2.11 2.01
N ARG A 350 2.03 1.88 1.08
CA ARG A 350 2.21 2.77 -0.08
C ARG A 350 0.98 2.82 -0.98
N SER A 351 0.26 1.70 -1.14
CA SER A 351 -1.02 1.67 -1.85
C SER A 351 -2.13 2.46 -1.13
N LEU A 352 -2.20 2.35 0.21
CA LEU A 352 -3.16 3.09 1.04
C LEU A 352 -2.92 4.60 0.98
N ILE A 353 -1.66 5.04 1.02
CA ILE A 353 -1.27 6.46 0.86
C ILE A 353 -1.77 7.00 -0.47
N ARG A 354 -1.57 6.26 -1.57
CA ARG A 354 -2.07 6.66 -2.90
C ARG A 354 -3.60 6.71 -2.98
N LYS A 355 -4.30 5.88 -2.20
CA LYS A 355 -5.76 5.87 -2.09
C LYS A 355 -6.30 6.95 -1.15
N GLY A 356 -5.45 7.63 -0.36
CA GLY A 356 -5.84 8.63 0.64
C GLY A 356 -6.41 8.04 1.92
N THR A 357 -6.25 6.72 2.16
CA THR A 357 -6.70 6.04 3.39
C THR A 357 -5.59 6.08 4.44
N TYR A 358 -5.35 7.30 4.97
CA TYR A 358 -4.21 7.56 5.86
C TYR A 358 -4.37 6.95 7.25
N ARG A 359 -5.61 6.81 7.75
CA ARG A 359 -5.85 6.21 9.06
C ARG A 359 -5.50 4.72 9.04
N THR A 360 -5.90 4.02 7.98
CA THR A 360 -5.53 2.62 7.78
C THR A 360 -4.02 2.47 7.58
N ALA A 361 -3.41 3.35 6.77
CA ALA A 361 -1.96 3.35 6.57
C ALA A 361 -1.19 3.56 7.87
N LEU A 362 -1.64 4.48 8.73
CA LEU A 362 -1.07 4.71 10.06
C LEU A 362 -1.17 3.46 10.93
N GLU A 363 -2.34 2.81 10.97
CA GLU A 363 -2.53 1.62 11.80
C GLU A 363 -1.63 0.46 11.37
N TRP A 364 -1.39 0.29 10.06
CA TRP A 364 -0.43 -0.68 9.54
C TRP A 364 1.03 -0.31 9.89
N ALA A 365 1.40 0.95 9.80
CA ALA A 365 2.75 1.40 10.21
C ALA A 365 2.98 1.19 11.72
N LYS A 366 1.98 1.48 12.54
CA LYS A 366 1.98 1.18 13.99
C LYS A 366 2.12 -0.33 14.25
N LEU A 367 1.41 -1.16 13.51
CA LEU A 367 1.49 -2.61 13.61
C LEU A 367 2.94 -3.09 13.41
N PHE A 368 3.58 -2.71 12.31
CA PHE A 368 4.95 -3.15 12.02
C PHE A 368 5.96 -2.62 13.03
N TYR A 369 5.84 -1.35 13.45
CA TYR A 369 6.68 -0.79 14.50
C TYR A 369 6.46 -1.50 15.86
N SER A 370 5.23 -1.89 16.17
CA SER A 370 4.90 -2.63 17.38
C SER A 370 5.44 -4.05 17.37
N LEU A 371 5.42 -4.75 16.23
CA LEU A 371 5.88 -6.13 16.11
C LEU A 371 7.39 -6.27 16.29
N ASP A 372 8.16 -5.34 15.75
CA ASP A 372 9.62 -5.32 15.90
C ASP A 372 10.11 -3.89 16.19
N ARG A 373 10.62 -3.68 17.40
CA ARG A 373 11.13 -2.39 17.86
C ARG A 373 12.46 -2.00 17.22
N SER A 374 13.16 -2.93 16.57
CA SER A 374 14.32 -2.59 15.75
C SER A 374 13.95 -1.77 14.52
N ASP A 375 12.63 -1.72 14.19
CA ASP A 375 12.03 -0.96 13.10
C ASP A 375 12.69 -1.23 11.73
N PRO A 376 12.72 -2.49 11.27
CA PRO A 376 13.53 -2.90 10.13
C PRO A 376 13.14 -2.24 8.78
N TYR A 377 12.00 -1.58 8.70
CA TYR A 377 11.50 -0.84 7.55
C TYR A 377 11.36 0.66 7.80
N ALA A 378 11.98 1.17 8.87
CA ALA A 378 11.98 2.58 9.24
C ALA A 378 10.56 3.20 9.28
N MET A 379 9.60 2.47 9.85
CA MET A 379 8.19 2.90 9.94
C MET A 379 8.04 4.22 10.71
N ARG A 380 8.99 4.53 11.62
CA ARG A 380 9.04 5.82 12.33
C ARG A 380 9.03 7.01 11.39
N HIS A 381 9.69 6.88 10.23
CA HIS A 381 9.71 7.93 9.21
C HIS A 381 8.41 8.02 8.39
N LEU A 382 7.56 7.00 8.40
CA LEU A 382 6.23 7.08 7.81
C LEU A 382 5.17 7.54 8.82
N ILE A 383 5.28 7.12 10.06
CA ILE A 383 4.30 7.36 11.12
C ILE A 383 4.05 8.85 11.33
N HIS A 384 5.11 9.70 11.34
CA HIS A 384 4.94 11.11 11.68
C HIS A 384 4.03 11.86 10.69
N PHE A 385 4.17 11.66 9.39
CA PHE A 385 3.33 12.31 8.40
C PHE A 385 1.96 11.64 8.27
N LEU A 386 1.88 10.31 8.41
CA LEU A 386 0.63 9.57 8.39
C LEU A 386 -0.29 9.98 9.54
N ALA A 387 0.25 10.19 10.73
CA ALA A 387 -0.52 10.60 11.90
C ALA A 387 -1.14 11.99 11.72
N ILE A 388 -0.42 12.93 11.12
CA ILE A 388 -0.96 14.27 10.80
C ILE A 388 -2.06 14.15 9.74
N ARG A 389 -1.85 13.37 8.66
CA ARG A 389 -2.86 13.14 7.63
C ARG A 389 -4.10 12.42 8.16
N ALA A 390 -3.93 11.54 9.16
CA ALA A 390 -5.00 10.81 9.82
C ALA A 390 -5.70 11.60 10.93
N HIS A 391 -5.28 12.84 11.23
CA HIS A 391 -5.77 13.66 12.35
C HIS A 391 -5.59 13.01 13.74
N GLU A 392 -4.48 12.26 13.92
CA GLU A 392 -4.10 11.61 15.18
C GLU A 392 -2.96 12.35 15.89
N SER A 393 -3.00 13.70 15.91
CA SER A 393 -1.93 14.54 16.44
C SER A 393 -1.62 14.27 17.91
N LYS A 394 -2.62 14.01 18.76
CA LYS A 394 -2.40 13.67 20.16
C LYS A 394 -1.57 12.40 20.31
N TRP A 395 -1.96 11.33 19.59
CA TRP A 395 -1.21 10.07 19.59
C TRP A 395 0.21 10.27 19.04
N LEU A 396 0.36 11.12 18.00
CA LEU A 396 1.68 11.44 17.45
C LEU A 396 2.60 12.08 18.48
N LEU A 397 2.13 13.02 19.28
CA LEU A 397 2.92 13.67 20.32
C LEU A 397 3.40 12.67 21.37
N ASP A 398 2.53 11.76 21.80
CA ASP A 398 2.88 10.68 22.72
C ASP A 398 3.94 9.75 22.09
N PHE A 399 3.83 9.44 20.79
CA PHE A 399 4.81 8.64 20.04
C PHE A 399 6.16 9.34 19.89
N LEU A 400 6.17 10.64 19.56
CA LEU A 400 7.39 11.41 19.44
C LEU A 400 8.10 11.56 20.79
N HIS A 401 7.35 11.71 21.87
CA HIS A 401 7.91 11.71 23.23
C HIS A 401 8.52 10.35 23.58
N HIS A 402 7.89 9.24 23.19
CA HIS A 402 8.44 7.91 23.36
C HIS A 402 9.76 7.75 22.59
N LEU A 403 9.84 8.23 21.33
CA LEU A 403 11.09 8.20 20.56
C LEU A 403 12.23 8.97 21.21
N GLU A 404 11.94 10.10 21.85
CA GLU A 404 12.95 10.88 22.58
C GLU A 404 13.44 10.19 23.85
N THR A 405 12.53 9.55 24.59
CA THR A 405 12.85 8.97 25.91
C THR A 405 13.49 7.59 25.84
N GLU A 406 13.03 6.76 24.90
CA GLU A 406 13.47 5.36 24.80
C GLU A 406 14.37 5.10 23.58
N GLY A 407 14.35 5.98 22.59
CA GLY A 407 14.84 5.67 21.26
C GLY A 407 16.34 5.76 21.09
N GLY A 408 17.03 6.68 21.69
CA GLY A 408 18.48 6.90 21.50
C GLY A 408 18.96 6.94 20.04
N ARG A 409 18.02 7.05 19.06
CA ARG A 409 18.34 7.15 17.63
C ARG A 409 18.46 8.61 17.23
N ASP A 410 19.58 8.96 16.68
CA ASP A 410 19.93 10.34 16.35
C ASP A 410 19.12 10.91 15.16
N ASP A 411 18.61 10.05 14.25
CA ASP A 411 17.80 10.40 13.09
C ASP A 411 16.42 10.98 13.45
N THR A 412 15.99 10.81 14.71
CA THR A 412 14.69 11.30 15.19
C THR A 412 14.58 12.82 15.18
N VAL A 413 15.68 13.56 15.19
CA VAL A 413 15.70 15.04 15.22
C VAL A 413 14.86 15.65 14.08
N TYR A 414 14.86 15.04 12.91
CA TYR A 414 14.06 15.50 11.76
C TYR A 414 12.58 15.18 11.93
N ILE A 415 12.25 13.99 12.42
CA ILE A 415 10.87 13.54 12.68
C ILE A 415 10.22 14.44 13.73
N LEU A 416 10.97 14.86 14.75
CA LEU A 416 10.51 15.72 15.84
C LEU A 416 9.99 17.08 15.35
N GLN A 417 10.42 17.57 14.18
CA GLN A 417 9.93 18.81 13.60
C GLN A 417 8.42 18.74 13.27
N SER A 418 7.88 17.56 13.11
CA SER A 418 6.44 17.35 12.89
C SER A 418 5.56 17.66 14.11
N ARG A 419 6.16 17.87 15.30
CA ARG A 419 5.45 18.39 16.49
C ARG A 419 4.77 19.72 16.23
N VAL A 420 5.41 20.59 15.46
CA VAL A 420 4.85 21.89 15.10
C VAL A 420 3.50 21.73 14.39
N LEU A 421 3.46 20.85 13.39
CA LEU A 421 2.24 20.57 12.64
C LEU A 421 1.17 19.90 13.50
N ALA A 422 1.57 18.99 14.40
CA ALA A 422 0.66 18.35 15.33
C ALA A 422 0.02 19.35 16.30
N MET A 423 0.80 20.29 16.86
CA MET A 423 0.30 21.35 17.74
C MET A 423 -0.61 22.33 17.01
N LEU A 424 -0.28 22.72 15.77
CA LEU A 424 -1.15 23.53 14.93
C LEU A 424 -2.52 22.85 14.70
N GLN A 425 -2.50 21.56 14.42
CA GLN A 425 -3.72 20.78 14.19
C GLN A 425 -4.58 20.66 15.47
N MET A 426 -3.95 20.69 16.65
CA MET A 426 -4.64 20.72 17.94
C MET A 426 -5.10 22.11 18.35
N GLY A 427 -4.68 23.17 17.63
CA GLY A 427 -5.01 24.57 17.93
C GLY A 427 -4.11 25.22 18.99
N ASP A 428 -3.04 24.56 19.42
CA ASP A 428 -2.06 25.13 20.35
C ASP A 428 -0.94 25.89 19.60
N HIS A 429 -1.28 27.12 19.20
CA HIS A 429 -0.35 27.97 18.45
C HIS A 429 0.86 28.42 19.29
N GLN A 430 0.72 28.50 20.61
CA GLN A 430 1.81 28.94 21.49
C GLN A 430 2.89 27.85 21.55
N GLN A 431 2.48 26.62 21.79
CA GLN A 431 3.41 25.49 21.85
C GLN A 431 4.01 25.18 20.47
N ALA A 432 3.19 25.30 19.38
CA ALA A 432 3.68 25.17 18.02
C ALA A 432 4.80 26.18 17.71
N ARG A 433 4.62 27.47 18.15
CA ARG A 433 5.64 28.50 17.99
C ARG A 433 6.93 28.15 18.74
N GLN A 434 6.82 27.66 19.97
CA GLN A 434 7.98 27.26 20.76
C GLN A 434 8.77 26.13 20.09
N TYR A 435 8.11 25.05 19.70
CA TYR A 435 8.77 23.94 18.99
C TYR A 435 9.40 24.38 17.66
N LEU A 436 8.78 25.34 16.97
CA LEU A 436 9.34 25.87 15.73
C LEU A 436 10.62 26.70 15.99
N ILE A 437 10.66 27.50 17.05
CA ILE A 437 11.87 28.25 17.45
C ILE A 437 13.00 27.26 17.77
N GLU A 438 12.73 26.27 18.62
CA GLU A 438 13.69 25.21 18.98
C GLU A 438 14.19 24.46 17.74
N GLY A 439 13.28 24.11 16.83
CA GLY A 439 13.63 23.43 15.60
C GLY A 439 14.50 24.26 14.66
N MET A 440 14.18 25.55 14.45
CA MET A 440 14.98 26.45 13.63
C MET A 440 16.37 26.69 14.21
N GLN A 441 16.51 26.68 15.53
CA GLN A 441 17.80 26.77 16.20
C GLN A 441 18.60 25.48 16.14
N ARG A 442 17.93 24.32 16.14
CA ARG A 442 18.59 22.99 16.17
C ARG A 442 18.98 22.46 14.80
N VAL A 443 18.12 22.64 13.79
CA VAL A 443 18.29 22.14 12.41
C VAL A 443 17.99 23.23 11.36
N PRO A 444 18.70 24.38 11.41
CA PRO A 444 18.39 25.50 10.52
C PRO A 444 18.55 25.19 9.03
N TRP A 445 19.44 24.27 8.67
CA TRP A 445 19.61 23.80 7.28
C TRP A 445 18.34 23.12 6.73
N LEU A 446 17.59 22.40 7.59
CA LEU A 446 16.30 21.81 7.20
C LEU A 446 15.29 22.91 6.86
N TYR A 447 15.20 23.94 7.70
CA TYR A 447 14.26 25.05 7.48
C TYR A 447 14.67 25.91 6.28
N CYS A 448 15.96 26.13 6.05
CA CYS A 448 16.45 26.78 4.84
C CYS A 448 15.97 26.02 3.59
N ALA A 449 16.16 24.70 3.55
CA ALA A 449 15.70 23.84 2.45
C ALA A 449 14.15 23.79 2.37
N LEU A 450 13.44 23.85 3.49
CA LEU A 450 11.98 23.89 3.54
C LEU A 450 11.44 25.18 2.90
N PHE A 451 11.95 26.36 3.25
CA PHE A 451 11.57 27.62 2.61
C PHE A 451 11.78 27.57 1.09
N GLN A 452 12.94 27.09 0.65
CA GLN A 452 13.23 26.92 -0.78
C GLN A 452 12.24 25.96 -1.46
N SER A 453 11.93 24.83 -0.82
CA SER A 453 11.02 23.82 -1.36
C SER A 453 9.56 24.32 -1.47
N LEU A 454 9.17 25.26 -0.60
CA LEU A 454 7.85 25.90 -0.60
C LEU A 454 7.78 27.12 -1.54
N ASN A 455 8.89 27.46 -2.24
CA ASN A 455 9.02 28.68 -3.05
C ASN A 455 8.71 29.97 -2.27
N VAL A 456 9.13 30.02 -1.00
CA VAL A 456 8.99 31.17 -0.12
C VAL A 456 10.38 31.76 0.12
N ASP A 457 10.47 33.09 0.13
CA ASP A 457 11.73 33.79 0.39
C ASP A 457 12.33 33.36 1.73
N THR A 458 13.57 32.88 1.69
CA THR A 458 14.26 32.40 2.89
C THR A 458 14.64 33.58 3.77
N PRO A 459 14.14 33.65 5.05
CA PRO A 459 14.43 34.75 5.96
C PRO A 459 15.89 34.80 6.37
N PRO A 460 16.42 36.02 6.74
CA PRO A 460 17.83 36.20 7.13
C PRO A 460 18.30 35.31 8.28
N SER A 461 17.39 34.89 9.16
CA SER A 461 17.67 34.05 10.33
C SER A 461 18.26 32.70 9.97
N VAL A 462 17.81 32.09 8.86
CA VAL A 462 18.25 30.77 8.38
C VAL A 462 18.88 30.83 6.99
N TRP A 463 18.94 31.99 6.35
CA TRP A 463 19.46 32.17 5.01
C TRP A 463 20.93 31.79 4.90
N GLY A 464 21.26 31.01 3.87
CA GLY A 464 22.64 30.59 3.56
C GLY A 464 23.19 29.50 4.50
N ILE A 465 22.34 28.91 5.36
CA ILE A 465 22.72 27.76 6.17
C ILE A 465 22.30 26.49 5.41
N HIS A 466 23.31 25.79 4.88
CA HIS A 466 23.11 24.55 4.11
C HIS A 466 23.68 23.37 4.87
N TYR A 467 23.24 22.16 4.50
CA TYR A 467 23.83 20.92 4.99
C TYR A 467 25.26 20.76 4.46
N GLU A 468 26.16 20.20 5.28
CA GLU A 468 27.58 20.05 4.97
C GLU A 468 27.93 18.66 4.44
N THR A 469 27.12 17.63 4.76
CA THR A 469 27.41 16.22 4.44
C THR A 469 26.29 15.58 3.61
N GLU A 470 26.63 14.54 2.83
CA GLU A 470 25.66 13.76 2.06
C GLU A 470 24.61 13.08 2.97
N THR A 471 25.03 12.68 4.17
CA THR A 471 24.12 12.07 5.15
C THR A 471 23.09 13.08 5.66
N THR A 472 23.50 14.30 6.00
CA THR A 472 22.58 15.38 6.38
C THR A 472 21.64 15.74 5.22
N GLU A 473 22.16 15.77 3.99
CA GLU A 473 21.36 15.99 2.79
C GLU A 473 20.27 14.90 2.65
N PHE A 474 20.64 13.64 2.86
CA PHE A 474 19.70 12.52 2.82
C PHE A 474 18.52 12.74 3.79
N TRP A 475 18.82 13.07 5.07
CA TRP A 475 17.78 13.26 6.08
C TRP A 475 16.88 14.44 5.77
N VAL A 476 17.43 15.55 5.31
CA VAL A 476 16.66 16.72 4.87
C VAL A 476 15.74 16.35 3.70
N LYS A 477 16.27 15.70 2.67
CA LYS A 477 15.48 15.28 1.51
C LYS A 477 14.40 14.27 1.88
N LEU A 478 14.70 13.33 2.78
CA LEU A 478 13.72 12.34 3.26
C LEU A 478 12.55 13.04 3.98
N TYR A 479 12.85 13.94 4.92
CA TYR A 479 11.82 14.68 5.64
C TYR A 479 10.97 15.54 4.69
N LEU A 480 11.59 16.28 3.77
CA LEU A 480 10.88 17.11 2.80
C LEU A 480 10.03 16.28 1.83
N TYR A 481 10.54 15.15 1.37
CA TYR A 481 9.77 14.23 0.52
C TYR A 481 8.46 13.78 1.16
N GLN A 482 8.45 13.58 2.48
CA GLN A 482 7.29 13.10 3.23
C GLN A 482 6.37 14.23 3.71
N SER A 483 6.93 15.39 4.08
CA SER A 483 6.21 16.41 4.85
C SER A 483 6.04 17.75 4.16
N LYS A 484 6.69 18.01 3.02
CA LYS A 484 6.56 19.27 2.27
C LYS A 484 5.10 19.72 2.10
N ASP A 485 4.23 18.80 1.64
CA ASP A 485 2.82 19.11 1.41
C ASP A 485 2.03 19.42 2.68
N LEU A 486 2.50 18.93 3.84
CA LEU A 486 1.90 19.25 5.13
C LEU A 486 2.25 20.67 5.56
N TRP A 487 3.46 21.14 5.24
CA TRP A 487 3.89 22.51 5.49
C TRP A 487 3.30 23.52 4.50
N ASN A 488 2.88 23.06 3.33
CA ASN A 488 2.26 23.90 2.29
C ASN A 488 0.78 24.17 2.62
N ASN A 489 0.53 24.77 3.79
CA ASN A 489 -0.78 25.27 4.18
C ASN A 489 -0.63 26.68 4.79
N PRO A 490 -1.65 27.56 4.66
CA PRO A 490 -1.56 28.95 5.07
C PRO A 490 -1.15 29.14 6.53
N GLN A 491 -1.66 28.32 7.45
CA GLN A 491 -1.37 28.44 8.88
C GLN A 491 0.09 28.09 9.20
N ALA A 492 0.59 26.97 8.65
CA ALA A 492 1.97 26.56 8.88
C ALA A 492 2.97 27.52 8.20
N THR A 493 2.68 27.94 6.96
CA THR A 493 3.54 28.90 6.23
C THR A 493 3.59 30.26 6.92
N GLN A 494 2.45 30.76 7.42
CA GLN A 494 2.41 32.01 8.17
C GLN A 494 3.22 31.90 9.48
N LEU A 495 3.05 30.82 10.23
CA LEU A 495 3.82 30.58 11.46
C LEU A 495 5.32 30.48 11.17
N LEU A 496 5.73 29.79 10.08
CA LEU A 496 7.12 29.72 9.64
C LEU A 496 7.71 31.13 9.42
N LEU A 497 7.01 31.98 8.68
CA LEU A 497 7.45 33.35 8.39
C LEU A 497 7.52 34.24 9.65
N ASP A 498 6.52 34.13 10.52
CA ASP A 498 6.43 34.96 11.73
C ASP A 498 7.53 34.59 12.73
N VAL A 499 7.81 33.29 12.89
CA VAL A 499 8.89 32.82 13.77
C VAL A 499 10.25 33.19 13.19
N ALA A 500 10.47 32.92 11.91
CA ALA A 500 11.76 33.22 11.29
C ALA A 500 12.13 34.72 11.28
N LYS A 501 11.13 35.60 11.27
CA LYS A 501 11.36 37.05 11.44
C LYS A 501 11.63 37.47 12.89
N SER A 502 11.21 36.65 13.86
CA SER A 502 11.32 36.99 15.29
C SER A 502 12.58 36.44 15.96
N ILE A 503 13.30 35.53 15.31
CA ILE A 503 14.55 34.96 15.84
C ILE A 503 15.77 35.65 15.24
N ASP A 504 16.84 35.74 16.02
CA ASP A 504 18.13 36.19 15.54
C ASP A 504 18.75 35.19 14.58
N ARG A 505 19.72 35.63 13.77
CA ARG A 505 20.44 34.74 12.84
C ARG A 505 21.14 33.65 13.62
N VAL A 506 20.86 32.40 13.24
CA VAL A 506 21.50 31.24 13.83
C VAL A 506 22.98 31.19 13.44
N ASP A 507 23.87 31.01 14.40
CA ASP A 507 25.29 30.84 14.16
C ASP A 507 25.57 29.36 13.75
N ALA A 508 25.82 29.14 12.48
CA ALA A 508 26.09 27.78 11.93
C ALA A 508 27.33 27.12 12.57
N LYS A 509 28.28 27.91 13.12
CA LYS A 509 29.49 27.38 13.76
C LYS A 509 29.26 26.83 15.16
N SER A 510 28.19 27.23 15.81
CA SER A 510 27.82 26.76 17.16
C SER A 510 26.94 25.49 17.13
N LEU A 511 26.51 25.07 15.94
CA LEU A 511 25.64 23.93 15.80
C LEU A 511 26.39 22.62 16.03
N PRO A 512 25.77 21.63 16.68
CA PRO A 512 26.36 20.31 16.78
C PRO A 512 26.49 19.69 15.39
N LYS A 513 27.61 19.05 15.13
CA LYS A 513 27.83 18.27 13.90
C LYS A 513 27.10 16.95 14.07
N ASP A 514 25.85 16.93 13.66
CA ASP A 514 25.03 15.71 13.68
C ASP A 514 25.33 14.89 12.43
N GLU A 515 26.30 14.01 12.53
CA GLU A 515 26.57 13.00 11.51
C GLU A 515 25.80 11.74 11.89
N HIS A 516 24.54 11.66 11.47
CA HIS A 516 23.73 10.47 11.67
C HIS A 516 23.93 9.55 10.47
N PRO A 517 24.55 8.37 10.63
CA PRO A 517 24.74 7.43 9.53
C PRO A 517 23.37 6.95 9.00
N ILE A 518 23.34 6.61 7.73
CA ILE A 518 22.17 5.95 7.14
C ILE A 518 22.21 4.49 7.52
N ASP A 519 21.24 4.03 8.29
CA ASP A 519 21.11 2.64 8.71
C ASP A 519 20.44 1.78 7.61
N LEU A 520 20.61 0.45 7.71
CA LEU A 520 20.07 -0.50 6.72
C LEU A 520 18.54 -0.46 6.64
N ASP A 521 17.84 -0.15 7.73
CA ASP A 521 16.37 0.00 7.77
C ASP A 521 15.89 1.15 6.88
N VAL A 522 16.54 2.31 6.96
CA VAL A 522 16.22 3.49 6.15
C VAL A 522 16.69 3.30 4.70
N ALA A 523 17.87 2.70 4.50
CA ALA A 523 18.36 2.35 3.17
C ALA A 523 17.39 1.40 2.45
N ARG A 524 16.84 0.39 3.16
CA ARG A 524 15.82 -0.53 2.65
C ARG A 524 14.54 0.21 2.26
N MET A 525 14.05 1.11 3.12
CA MET A 525 12.89 1.94 2.83
C MET A 525 13.10 2.76 1.55
N ALA A 526 14.23 3.45 1.42
CA ALA A 526 14.56 4.25 0.24
C ALA A 526 14.70 3.39 -1.03
N TYR A 527 15.28 2.19 -0.90
CA TYR A 527 15.43 1.22 -1.98
C TYR A 527 14.07 0.76 -2.54
N ILE A 528 13.15 0.37 -1.65
CA ILE A 528 11.81 -0.11 -2.03
C ILE A 528 10.96 1.02 -2.62
N ASP A 529 11.11 2.24 -2.14
CA ASP A 529 10.41 3.42 -2.68
C ASP A 529 10.92 3.82 -4.07
N GLY A 530 12.16 3.45 -4.42
CA GLY A 530 12.75 3.72 -5.72
C GLY A 530 12.99 5.20 -5.99
N GLN A 531 13.10 6.04 -4.95
CA GLN A 531 13.34 7.47 -5.08
C GLN A 531 14.80 7.74 -5.45
N THR A 532 15.05 8.07 -6.72
CA THR A 532 16.42 8.28 -7.24
C THR A 532 17.20 9.34 -6.48
N SER A 533 16.53 10.42 -6.03
CA SER A 533 17.14 11.51 -5.26
C SER A 533 17.61 11.10 -3.85
N LEU A 534 17.00 10.08 -3.26
CA LEU A 534 17.40 9.50 -1.98
C LEU A 534 18.41 8.38 -2.21
N LEU A 535 18.18 7.52 -3.20
CA LEU A 535 19.06 6.38 -3.51
C LEU A 535 20.48 6.83 -3.88
N SER A 536 20.63 7.98 -4.54
CA SER A 536 21.96 8.51 -4.89
C SER A 536 22.82 8.87 -3.68
N LEU A 537 22.19 9.08 -2.50
CA LEU A 537 22.85 9.44 -1.24
C LEU A 537 23.06 8.23 -0.30
N VAL A 538 22.43 7.08 -0.60
CA VAL A 538 22.64 5.85 0.17
C VAL A 538 24.01 5.26 -0.18
N PRO A 539 24.81 4.84 0.81
CA PRO A 539 26.10 4.21 0.57
C PRO A 539 25.99 3.01 -0.38
N ARG A 540 26.79 2.98 -1.45
CA ARG A 540 26.78 1.90 -2.45
C ARG A 540 27.04 0.52 -1.83
N SER A 541 27.89 0.45 -0.80
CA SER A 541 28.16 -0.79 -0.07
C SER A 541 26.93 -1.44 0.53
N MET A 542 25.88 -0.65 0.86
CA MET A 542 24.60 -1.19 1.34
C MET A 542 23.72 -1.68 0.19
N LEU A 543 23.70 -0.95 -0.94
CA LEU A 543 22.87 -1.29 -2.09
C LEU A 543 23.41 -2.49 -2.89
N GLU A 544 24.72 -2.70 -2.87
CA GLU A 544 25.40 -3.80 -3.55
C GLU A 544 25.52 -5.07 -2.68
N GLN A 545 25.03 -5.03 -1.45
CA GLN A 545 25.02 -6.20 -0.55
C GLN A 545 24.25 -7.37 -1.19
N GLN A 546 24.85 -8.56 -1.16
CA GLN A 546 24.21 -9.78 -1.65
C GLN A 546 23.98 -10.76 -0.47
N PRO A 547 22.90 -11.55 -0.50
CA PRO A 547 21.84 -11.59 -1.50
C PRO A 547 20.89 -10.37 -1.42
N ASN A 548 20.37 -9.91 -2.56
CA ASN A 548 19.36 -8.86 -2.63
C ASN A 548 18.34 -9.22 -3.70
N TYR A 549 17.13 -9.56 -3.29
CA TYR A 549 16.04 -10.00 -4.18
C TYR A 549 14.82 -9.08 -4.04
N GLU A 550 14.03 -8.96 -5.11
CA GLU A 550 12.77 -8.21 -5.11
C GLU A 550 11.78 -8.69 -4.03
N PHE A 551 11.83 -9.98 -3.67
CA PHE A 551 10.98 -10.59 -2.64
C PHE A 551 11.64 -10.62 -1.24
N ASP A 552 12.90 -10.21 -1.10
CA ASP A 552 13.63 -10.04 0.17
C ASP A 552 14.70 -8.93 -0.01
N PRO A 553 14.30 -7.65 -0.09
CA PRO A 553 15.20 -6.54 -0.40
C PRO A 553 16.08 -6.19 0.81
N LEU A 554 17.38 -6.04 0.56
CA LEU A 554 18.39 -5.67 1.53
C LEU A 554 18.22 -6.42 2.87
N PRO A 555 18.32 -7.76 2.89
CA PRO A 555 18.13 -8.55 4.10
C PRO A 555 19.22 -8.25 5.13
N PRO A 556 19.01 -8.60 6.41
CA PRO A 556 20.07 -8.61 7.41
C PRO A 556 21.26 -9.48 6.97
N ALA A 557 22.45 -9.25 7.54
CA ALA A 557 23.61 -10.09 7.25
C ALA A 557 23.31 -11.57 7.56
N GLU A 558 23.87 -12.49 6.80
CA GLU A 558 23.59 -13.94 6.93
C GLU A 558 23.77 -14.46 8.36
N LYS A 559 24.79 -13.97 9.05
CA LYS A 559 25.11 -14.33 10.45
C LYS A 559 24.03 -13.89 11.45
N ASP A 560 23.22 -12.90 11.11
CA ASP A 560 22.18 -12.35 11.97
C ASP A 560 20.82 -13.04 11.75
N ASN A 561 20.73 -13.97 10.78
CA ASN A 561 19.52 -14.73 10.52
C ASN A 561 19.24 -15.73 11.65
N ILE A 562 17.97 -15.81 12.03
CA ILE A 562 17.46 -16.77 13.01
C ILE A 562 16.46 -17.69 12.30
N PHE A 563 16.77 -18.98 12.21
CA PHE A 563 15.86 -19.96 11.59
C PHE A 563 14.93 -20.59 12.63
N THR A 564 13.69 -20.85 12.23
CA THR A 564 12.63 -21.32 13.15
C THR A 564 12.79 -22.80 13.54
N GLY A 565 13.58 -23.58 12.80
CA GLY A 565 13.80 -25.01 13.07
C GLY A 565 15.21 -25.48 12.75
N GLU A 566 15.61 -26.63 13.31
CA GLU A 566 16.87 -27.28 12.96
C GLU A 566 16.84 -27.73 11.48
N GLY A 567 17.82 -27.25 10.69
CA GLY A 567 17.93 -27.58 9.26
C GLY A 567 17.02 -26.79 8.32
N CYS A 568 16.12 -25.97 8.84
CA CYS A 568 15.30 -25.06 8.02
C CYS A 568 16.18 -23.93 7.50
N ARG A 569 16.45 -23.93 6.21
CA ARG A 569 17.10 -22.82 5.49
C ARG A 569 16.26 -22.48 4.29
N LEU A 570 16.17 -21.19 4.01
CA LEU A 570 15.57 -20.74 2.76
C LEU A 570 16.54 -21.05 1.61
N PRO A 571 16.04 -21.32 0.39
CA PRO A 571 16.87 -21.70 -0.74
C PRO A 571 17.74 -20.55 -1.30
N TRP A 572 17.59 -19.32 -0.75
CA TRP A 572 18.41 -18.15 -1.08
C TRP A 572 19.27 -17.65 0.06
#